data_7a59c714ff0be091c6d63d785c59fa83
#
_entry.id   7a59c714ff0be091c6d63d785c59fa83
#
_cell.length_a   1.000
_cell.length_b   1.000
_cell.length_c   1.000
_cell.angle_alpha   90.00
_cell.angle_beta   90.00
_cell.angle_gamma   90.00
#
_symmetry.space_group_name_H-M   'P 1'
#
loop_
_entity.id
_entity.type
_entity.pdbx_description
1 polymer ?
#
loop_
_entity_poly.entity_id
_entity_poly.type
_entity_poly.pdbx_seq_one_letter_code
_entity_poly.pdbx_strand_id
1 'polypeptide(L)'
;KLLTSEEGSHSIKVLPEKNMFIDSFSSFREPTKHLLKKMNGELIKVLSETDKSQFNAYDWSFPEIIQFESEDKSVKLDGIITYPPNFNKNKRYPLIFYGYGMPGTQIVYNRWGSLWNQYLAQQGYIVFSMDARGMSGRGEKFKNLSYGNMSKYLSIDTAAGVKHLINKGFVDEDKIGAWGWSGGGYFTGWMLTKNADLFDVGVSVAPVMDFRLYDSIYTERSMGLPQDNEAGYDSTSVLSYVDRFKGQLLVIHGTGDDNVHSQNLTWLIEEFVKNDKQLDIFYYPDRPHSMRGGNARKN
;
A
#
# COMPACT_ATOMS: atom_id res chain seq x y z
N LYS A 1 -31.68 3.38 -0.79
CA LYS A 1 -31.74 3.68 0.65
C LYS A 1 -30.47 3.18 1.32
N LEU A 2 -29.79 4.05 2.09
CA LEU A 2 -28.67 3.64 2.93
C LEU A 2 -29.18 2.75 4.06
N LEU A 3 -28.53 1.60 4.28
CA LEU A 3 -28.94 0.61 5.31
C LEU A 3 -27.99 0.58 6.51
N THR A 4 -26.82 1.22 6.37
CA THR A 4 -25.80 1.32 7.41
C THR A 4 -25.49 2.81 7.62
N SER A 5 -25.48 3.26 8.86
CA SER A 5 -25.30 4.68 9.22
C SER A 5 -24.03 4.96 10.00
N GLU A 6 -23.39 3.92 10.51
CA GLU A 6 -22.15 4.04 11.26
C GLU A 6 -20.99 4.43 10.33
N GLU A 7 -20.15 5.35 10.78
CA GLU A 7 -18.91 5.72 10.04
C GLU A 7 -17.89 4.61 10.11
N GLY A 8 -17.54 4.05 8.96
CA GLY A 8 -16.58 2.96 8.86
C GLY A 8 -16.73 2.17 7.56
N SER A 9 -16.09 1.03 7.53
CA SER A 9 -16.16 0.08 6.41
C SER A 9 -17.20 -0.99 6.69
N HIS A 10 -18.07 -1.22 5.71
CA HIS A 10 -19.14 -2.21 5.76
C HIS A 10 -19.00 -3.20 4.61
N SER A 11 -19.03 -4.48 4.92
CA SER A 11 -19.15 -5.57 3.94
C SER A 11 -20.46 -6.31 4.16
N ILE A 12 -21.34 -6.28 3.16
CA ILE A 12 -22.73 -6.72 3.30
C ILE A 12 -22.93 -8.08 2.63
N LYS A 13 -23.44 -9.05 3.38
CA LYS A 13 -23.95 -10.31 2.85
C LYS A 13 -25.47 -10.37 3.02
N VAL A 14 -26.21 -10.22 1.91
CA VAL A 14 -27.67 -10.28 1.92
C VAL A 14 -28.18 -11.70 2.10
N LEU A 15 -29.23 -11.87 2.88
CA LEU A 15 -29.99 -13.10 3.10
C LEU A 15 -31.43 -12.89 2.61
N PRO A 16 -31.67 -13.01 1.29
CA PRO A 16 -32.93 -12.56 0.68
C PRO A 16 -34.15 -13.26 1.25
N GLU A 17 -34.09 -14.58 1.41
CA GLU A 17 -35.22 -15.40 1.92
C GLU A 17 -35.63 -15.03 3.34
N LYS A 18 -34.76 -14.41 4.12
CA LYS A 18 -35.01 -14.00 5.51
C LYS A 18 -35.27 -12.51 5.66
N ASN A 19 -35.23 -11.76 4.56
CA ASN A 19 -35.34 -10.29 4.57
C ASN A 19 -34.36 -9.63 5.55
N MET A 20 -33.11 -10.14 5.58
CA MET A 20 -32.04 -9.74 6.49
C MET A 20 -30.72 -9.60 5.75
N PHE A 21 -29.73 -9.02 6.41
CA PHE A 21 -28.32 -9.03 5.95
C PHE A 21 -27.36 -9.15 7.13
N ILE A 22 -26.18 -9.69 6.83
CA ILE A 22 -25.03 -9.66 7.74
C ILE A 22 -24.17 -8.48 7.32
N ASP A 23 -23.88 -7.60 8.27
CA ASP A 23 -23.00 -6.45 8.14
C ASP A 23 -21.69 -6.74 8.88
N SER A 24 -20.59 -6.87 8.13
CA SER A 24 -19.25 -6.95 8.69
C SER A 24 -18.68 -5.54 8.75
N PHE A 25 -18.76 -4.93 9.93
CA PHE A 25 -18.40 -3.55 10.19
C PHE A 25 -17.07 -3.43 10.90
N SER A 26 -16.28 -2.44 10.52
CA SER A 26 -15.12 -1.97 11.30
C SER A 26 -14.83 -0.50 11.01
N SER A 27 -14.10 0.15 11.94
CA SER A 27 -13.55 1.49 11.74
C SER A 27 -12.13 1.57 12.32
N PHE A 28 -11.47 2.71 12.25
CA PHE A 28 -10.17 2.90 12.91
C PHE A 28 -10.20 2.62 14.42
N ARG A 29 -11.36 2.80 15.06
CA ARG A 29 -11.54 2.65 16.52
C ARG A 29 -12.31 1.38 16.91
N GLU A 30 -12.91 0.71 15.94
CA GLU A 30 -13.75 -0.47 16.14
C GLU A 30 -13.17 -1.66 15.36
N PRO A 31 -12.63 -2.69 16.05
CA PRO A 31 -12.32 -3.97 15.42
C PRO A 31 -13.52 -4.57 14.73
N THR A 32 -13.27 -5.47 13.78
CA THR A 32 -14.35 -6.10 13.01
C THR A 32 -15.36 -6.79 13.91
N LYS A 33 -16.63 -6.46 13.70
CA LYS A 33 -17.80 -7.13 14.29
C LYS A 33 -18.78 -7.54 13.19
N HIS A 34 -19.47 -8.64 13.41
CA HIS A 34 -20.47 -9.14 12.48
C HIS A 34 -21.87 -8.97 13.10
N LEU A 35 -22.71 -8.24 12.39
CA LEU A 35 -24.02 -7.81 12.85
C LEU A 35 -25.12 -8.38 11.96
N LEU A 36 -26.11 -9.08 12.53
CA LEU A 36 -27.32 -9.46 11.80
C LEU A 36 -28.32 -8.30 11.88
N LYS A 37 -28.72 -7.77 10.72
CA LYS A 37 -29.63 -6.63 10.59
C LYS A 37 -30.83 -6.98 9.69
N LYS A 38 -31.99 -6.36 9.95
CA LYS A 38 -33.13 -6.36 9.04
C LYS A 38 -32.84 -5.47 7.82
N MET A 39 -33.57 -5.67 6.71
CA MET A 39 -33.44 -4.83 5.50
C MET A 39 -33.85 -3.36 5.70
N ASN A 40 -34.33 -2.98 6.87
CA ASN A 40 -34.52 -1.57 7.24
C ASN A 40 -33.34 -0.94 7.98
N GLY A 41 -32.32 -1.75 8.31
CA GLY A 41 -31.11 -1.35 9.07
C GLY A 41 -31.15 -1.67 10.56
N GLU A 42 -32.28 -2.14 11.09
CA GLU A 42 -32.45 -2.47 12.51
C GLU A 42 -31.57 -3.65 12.91
N LEU A 43 -30.79 -3.50 13.99
CA LEU A 43 -29.97 -4.56 14.55
C LEU A 43 -30.84 -5.65 15.20
N ILE A 44 -30.64 -6.89 14.79
CA ILE A 44 -31.26 -8.07 15.40
C ILE A 44 -30.33 -8.68 16.44
N LYS A 45 -29.05 -8.89 16.06
CA LYS A 45 -28.09 -9.58 16.91
C LYS A 45 -26.64 -9.26 16.52
N VAL A 46 -25.75 -9.14 17.49
CA VAL A 46 -24.31 -9.23 17.30
C VAL A 46 -23.94 -10.71 17.18
N LEU A 47 -23.45 -11.12 16.01
CA LEU A 47 -23.07 -12.50 15.74
C LEU A 47 -21.68 -12.81 16.29
N SER A 48 -20.74 -11.88 16.14
CA SER A 48 -19.41 -11.94 16.73
C SER A 48 -18.80 -10.53 16.80
N GLU A 49 -17.93 -10.33 17.76
CA GLU A 49 -17.10 -9.13 17.93
C GLU A 49 -15.73 -9.52 18.50
N THR A 50 -14.75 -8.66 18.27
CA THR A 50 -13.39 -8.87 18.79
C THR A 50 -13.32 -8.40 20.24
N ASP A 51 -12.73 -9.23 21.11
CA ASP A 51 -12.45 -8.85 22.48
C ASP A 51 -11.40 -7.72 22.51
N LYS A 52 -11.83 -6.55 22.95
CA LYS A 52 -10.98 -5.35 23.06
C LYS A 52 -10.05 -5.34 24.26
N SER A 53 -10.27 -6.22 25.23
CA SER A 53 -9.46 -6.26 26.47
C SER A 53 -7.99 -6.50 26.18
N GLN A 54 -7.68 -7.27 25.13
CA GLN A 54 -6.32 -7.53 24.68
C GLN A 54 -5.57 -6.30 24.17
N PHE A 55 -6.29 -5.26 23.79
CA PHE A 55 -5.69 -4.01 23.29
C PHE A 55 -5.43 -2.98 24.36
N ASN A 56 -6.02 -3.14 25.56
CA ASN A 56 -5.87 -2.20 26.68
C ASN A 56 -4.43 -2.12 27.24
N ALA A 57 -3.60 -3.11 26.93
CA ALA A 57 -2.19 -3.14 27.34
C ALA A 57 -1.26 -2.31 26.42
N TYR A 58 -1.79 -1.74 25.34
CA TYR A 58 -1.01 -1.02 24.33
C TYR A 58 -1.50 0.42 24.18
N ASP A 59 -0.55 1.33 24.00
CA ASP A 59 -0.85 2.72 23.62
C ASP A 59 -1.18 2.80 22.12
N TRP A 60 -2.46 2.62 21.79
CA TRP A 60 -2.91 2.67 20.40
C TRP A 60 -2.86 4.07 19.83
N SER A 61 -2.27 4.18 18.65
CA SER A 61 -2.32 5.36 17.81
C SER A 61 -3.35 5.16 16.71
N PHE A 62 -4.55 5.72 16.88
CA PHE A 62 -5.58 5.58 15.86
C PHE A 62 -5.21 6.35 14.61
N PRO A 63 -5.30 5.72 13.43
CA PRO A 63 -5.05 6.41 12.17
C PRO A 63 -6.02 7.57 11.94
N GLU A 64 -5.57 8.53 11.14
CA GLU A 64 -6.40 9.65 10.66
C GLU A 64 -6.38 9.69 9.14
N ILE A 65 -7.53 10.03 8.52
CA ILE A 65 -7.59 10.35 7.10
C ILE A 65 -7.25 11.83 6.94
N ILE A 66 -6.27 12.11 6.10
CA ILE A 66 -5.87 13.45 5.73
C ILE A 66 -6.12 13.69 4.24
N GLN A 67 -6.34 14.94 3.87
CA GLN A 67 -6.46 15.37 2.48
C GLN A 67 -5.39 16.42 2.16
N PHE A 68 -4.83 16.31 0.97
CA PHE A 68 -3.87 17.27 0.43
C PHE A 68 -4.04 17.39 -1.09
N GLU A 69 -3.50 18.45 -1.65
CA GLU A 69 -3.57 18.67 -3.10
C GLU A 69 -2.52 17.85 -3.85
N SER A 70 -2.87 17.35 -5.04
CA SER A 70 -1.89 16.86 -6.01
C SER A 70 -0.93 18.00 -6.40
N GLU A 71 0.25 17.67 -6.95
CA GLU A 71 1.25 18.67 -7.33
C GLU A 71 0.69 19.69 -8.30
N ASP A 72 -0.09 19.25 -9.28
CA ASP A 72 -0.76 20.10 -10.29
C ASP A 72 -2.06 20.74 -9.78
N LYS A 73 -2.43 20.53 -8.51
CA LYS A 73 -3.64 21.05 -7.87
C LYS A 73 -4.96 20.67 -8.56
N SER A 74 -4.93 19.68 -9.45
CA SER A 74 -6.12 19.26 -10.20
C SER A 74 -7.08 18.40 -9.38
N VAL A 75 -6.57 17.72 -8.34
CA VAL A 75 -7.36 16.86 -7.46
C VAL A 75 -6.86 16.93 -6.02
N LYS A 76 -7.76 16.72 -5.06
CA LYS A 76 -7.40 16.41 -3.69
C LYS A 76 -7.12 14.91 -3.58
N LEU A 77 -6.05 14.55 -2.90
CA LEU A 77 -5.65 13.16 -2.63
C LEU A 77 -5.96 12.82 -1.18
N ASP A 78 -6.31 11.56 -0.94
CA ASP A 78 -6.59 11.06 0.40
C ASP A 78 -5.42 10.20 0.88
N GLY A 79 -5.03 10.39 2.15
CA GLY A 79 -4.02 9.58 2.81
C GLY A 79 -4.45 9.15 4.21
N ILE A 80 -3.83 8.11 4.71
CA ILE A 80 -3.93 7.66 6.10
C ILE A 80 -2.60 7.89 6.78
N ILE A 81 -2.62 8.56 7.92
CA ILE A 81 -1.44 8.77 8.77
C ILE A 81 -1.67 8.14 10.14
N THR A 82 -0.64 7.43 10.62
CA THR A 82 -0.59 6.91 11.99
C THR A 82 0.63 7.52 12.66
N TYR A 83 0.39 8.27 13.72
CA TYR A 83 1.46 8.91 14.49
C TYR A 83 2.01 7.96 15.56
N PRO A 84 3.26 8.13 16.01
CA PRO A 84 3.75 7.45 17.20
C PRO A 84 2.89 7.81 18.45
N PRO A 85 2.77 6.92 19.44
CA PRO A 85 2.22 7.28 20.74
C PRO A 85 2.94 8.50 21.31
N ASN A 86 2.22 9.38 21.98
CA ASN A 86 2.76 10.63 22.54
C ASN A 86 3.39 11.57 21.48
N PHE A 87 2.83 11.58 20.28
CA PHE A 87 3.26 12.43 19.18
C PHE A 87 3.34 13.91 19.61
N ASN A 88 4.47 14.54 19.29
CA ASN A 88 4.71 15.96 19.55
C ASN A 88 5.06 16.65 18.22
N LYS A 89 4.17 17.52 17.75
CA LYS A 89 4.33 18.26 16.48
C LYS A 89 5.60 19.12 16.39
N ASN A 90 6.26 19.39 17.52
CA ASN A 90 7.50 20.16 17.58
C ASN A 90 8.77 19.29 17.49
N LYS A 91 8.61 17.97 17.35
CA LYS A 91 9.70 17.03 17.10
C LYS A 91 9.63 16.52 15.68
N ARG A 92 10.77 16.11 15.13
CA ARG A 92 10.86 15.42 13.83
C ARG A 92 10.91 13.92 14.05
N TYR A 93 10.21 13.19 13.18
CA TYR A 93 10.08 11.73 13.24
C TYR A 93 10.44 11.13 11.88
N PRO A 94 11.07 9.95 11.85
CA PRO A 94 11.24 9.20 10.62
C PRO A 94 9.87 8.80 10.05
N LEU A 95 9.75 8.79 8.73
CA LEU A 95 8.53 8.42 8.02
C LEU A 95 8.70 7.05 7.35
N ILE A 96 7.75 6.16 7.54
CA ILE A 96 7.62 4.93 6.75
C ILE A 96 6.38 5.05 5.87
N PHE A 97 6.60 5.01 4.57
CA PHE A 97 5.51 4.94 3.59
C PHE A 97 5.17 3.48 3.29
N TYR A 98 3.95 3.06 3.63
CA TYR A 98 3.40 1.80 3.16
C TYR A 98 2.60 2.04 1.89
N GLY A 99 3.05 1.50 0.77
CA GLY A 99 2.42 1.70 -0.53
C GLY A 99 1.96 0.41 -1.18
N TYR A 100 0.98 0.51 -2.07
CA TYR A 100 0.61 -0.52 -3.04
C TYR A 100 0.58 0.04 -4.45
N GLY A 101 -0.19 1.11 -4.69
CA GLY A 101 -0.10 1.95 -5.87
C GLY A 101 -0.70 1.39 -7.16
N MET A 102 -1.34 0.21 -7.13
CA MET A 102 -1.78 -0.47 -8.35
C MET A 102 -3.22 -0.14 -8.75
N PRO A 103 -3.51 -0.05 -10.07
CA PRO A 103 -4.88 0.07 -10.56
C PRO A 103 -5.79 -1.02 -9.99
N GLY A 104 -7.01 -0.65 -9.65
CA GLY A 104 -7.97 -1.59 -9.07
C GLY A 104 -7.85 -1.77 -7.55
N THR A 105 -6.86 -1.14 -6.90
CA THR A 105 -6.64 -1.22 -5.45
C THR A 105 -6.99 0.10 -4.76
N GLN A 106 -7.29 0.02 -3.48
CA GLN A 106 -7.49 1.16 -2.58
C GLN A 106 -6.83 0.83 -1.24
N ILE A 107 -6.20 1.81 -0.60
CA ILE A 107 -5.56 1.67 0.72
C ILE A 107 -6.29 2.52 1.76
N VAL A 108 -6.79 3.67 1.36
CA VAL A 108 -7.44 4.63 2.27
C VAL A 108 -8.86 4.15 2.58
N TYR A 109 -9.00 3.49 3.73
CA TYR A 109 -10.28 3.02 4.28
C TYR A 109 -10.37 3.35 5.76
N ASN A 110 -11.54 3.83 6.19
CA ASN A 110 -11.86 3.86 7.61
C ASN A 110 -12.26 2.44 8.08
N ARG A 111 -11.24 1.62 8.37
CA ARG A 111 -11.42 0.25 8.87
C ARG A 111 -10.36 -0.07 9.92
N TRP A 112 -10.61 -1.10 10.72
CA TRP A 112 -9.61 -1.59 11.66
C TRP A 112 -8.34 -1.97 10.94
N GLY A 113 -7.23 -1.39 11.36
CA GLY A 113 -6.00 -1.38 10.59
C GLY A 113 -5.03 -2.53 10.89
N SER A 114 -3.86 -2.43 10.28
CA SER A 114 -2.75 -3.37 10.42
C SER A 114 -2.08 -3.23 11.77
N LEU A 115 -1.92 -4.35 12.50
CA LEU A 115 -1.11 -4.41 13.72
C LEU A 115 0.35 -4.05 13.43
N TRP A 116 0.83 -4.32 12.23
CA TRP A 116 2.17 -3.96 11.81
C TRP A 116 2.38 -2.44 11.78
N ASN A 117 1.42 -1.68 11.27
CA ASN A 117 1.50 -0.22 11.29
C ASN A 117 1.47 0.34 12.72
N GLN A 118 0.70 -0.29 13.62
CA GLN A 118 0.71 0.05 15.05
C GLN A 118 2.06 -0.25 15.69
N TYR A 119 2.66 -1.41 15.37
CA TYR A 119 4.00 -1.75 15.84
C TYR A 119 5.04 -0.72 15.38
N LEU A 120 5.04 -0.35 14.11
CA LEU A 120 5.96 0.67 13.58
C LEU A 120 5.75 2.02 14.26
N ALA A 121 4.50 2.42 14.48
CA ALA A 121 4.19 3.66 15.21
C ALA A 121 4.74 3.63 16.64
N GLN A 122 4.63 2.50 17.34
CA GLN A 122 5.20 2.33 18.69
C GLN A 122 6.74 2.33 18.70
N GLN A 123 7.38 2.00 17.57
CA GLN A 123 8.83 2.14 17.41
C GLN A 123 9.26 3.60 17.12
N GLY A 124 8.31 4.54 17.07
CA GLY A 124 8.59 5.96 16.88
C GLY A 124 8.52 6.44 15.44
N TYR A 125 8.01 5.63 14.51
CA TYR A 125 7.82 6.04 13.12
C TYR A 125 6.45 6.68 12.90
N ILE A 126 6.38 7.69 12.07
CA ILE A 126 5.14 8.07 11.40
C ILE A 126 4.92 7.06 10.27
N VAL A 127 3.73 6.44 10.24
CA VAL A 127 3.36 5.53 9.14
C VAL A 127 2.34 6.23 8.24
N PHE A 128 2.63 6.33 6.95
CA PHE A 128 1.79 7.01 5.98
C PHE A 128 1.46 6.09 4.80
N SER A 129 0.25 6.22 4.31
CA SER A 129 -0.24 5.57 3.09
C SER A 129 -1.20 6.50 2.37
N MET A 130 -1.36 6.37 1.05
CA MET A 130 -2.30 7.18 0.28
C MET A 130 -2.81 6.45 -0.95
N ASP A 131 -3.90 6.95 -1.52
CA ASP A 131 -4.40 6.53 -2.82
C ASP A 131 -4.00 7.57 -3.88
N ALA A 132 -3.07 7.18 -4.76
CA ALA A 132 -2.66 7.97 -5.91
C ALA A 132 -3.70 7.92 -7.04
N ARG A 133 -3.65 8.87 -7.96
CA ARG A 133 -4.42 8.81 -9.22
C ARG A 133 -4.13 7.51 -9.97
N GLY A 134 -5.18 6.87 -10.46
CA GLY A 134 -5.11 5.54 -11.07
C GLY A 134 -5.55 4.42 -10.14
N MET A 135 -5.56 4.63 -8.83
CA MET A 135 -6.12 3.68 -7.86
C MET A 135 -7.66 3.76 -7.81
N SER A 136 -8.28 2.84 -7.08
CA SER A 136 -9.74 2.74 -6.98
C SER A 136 -10.35 3.59 -5.86
N GLY A 137 -11.67 3.47 -5.67
CA GLY A 137 -12.40 4.12 -4.57
C GLY A 137 -12.95 5.50 -4.88
N ARG A 138 -12.54 6.13 -6.00
CA ARG A 138 -12.93 7.51 -6.38
C ARG A 138 -13.59 7.61 -7.76
N GLY A 139 -14.12 6.48 -8.25
CA GLY A 139 -14.83 6.37 -9.53
C GLY A 139 -13.92 6.18 -10.73
N GLU A 140 -14.57 5.89 -11.88
CA GLU A 140 -13.87 5.49 -13.12
C GLU A 140 -12.95 6.57 -13.67
N LYS A 141 -13.33 7.84 -13.61
CA LYS A 141 -12.49 8.93 -14.10
C LYS A 141 -11.14 8.99 -13.39
N PHE A 142 -11.14 8.78 -12.07
CA PHE A 142 -9.91 8.78 -11.27
C PHE A 142 -9.06 7.55 -11.54
N LYS A 143 -9.69 6.37 -11.60
CA LYS A 143 -9.02 5.09 -11.87
C LYS A 143 -8.39 5.05 -13.27
N ASN A 144 -9.11 5.50 -14.29
CA ASN A 144 -8.66 5.38 -15.68
C ASN A 144 -7.56 6.37 -16.07
N LEU A 145 -7.14 7.27 -15.16
CA LEU A 145 -5.99 8.15 -15.38
C LEU A 145 -4.67 7.39 -15.57
N SER A 146 -4.59 6.15 -15.08
CA SER A 146 -3.41 5.28 -15.22
C SER A 146 -3.50 4.30 -16.39
N TYR A 147 -4.56 4.35 -17.23
CA TYR A 147 -4.67 3.47 -18.38
C TYR A 147 -3.53 3.72 -19.38
N GLY A 148 -2.90 2.64 -19.84
CA GLY A 148 -1.72 2.67 -20.71
C GLY A 148 -0.39 2.99 -20.00
N ASN A 149 -0.44 3.48 -18.75
CA ASN A 149 0.75 3.73 -17.92
C ASN A 149 0.37 3.67 -16.44
N MET A 150 0.48 2.49 -15.82
CA MET A 150 -0.01 2.21 -14.46
C MET A 150 0.67 3.04 -13.37
N SER A 151 1.86 3.57 -13.61
CA SER A 151 2.62 4.38 -12.63
C SER A 151 2.72 5.87 -12.99
N LYS A 152 1.98 6.32 -14.02
CA LYS A 152 2.02 7.70 -14.51
C LYS A 152 1.95 8.75 -13.40
N TYR A 153 1.03 8.58 -12.46
CA TYR A 153 0.82 9.52 -11.38
C TYR A 153 1.42 9.05 -10.04
N LEU A 154 1.85 7.81 -9.96
CA LEU A 154 2.30 7.20 -8.71
C LEU A 154 3.44 7.97 -8.05
N SER A 155 4.50 8.31 -8.81
CA SER A 155 5.61 9.13 -8.33
C SER A 155 5.19 10.51 -7.89
N ILE A 156 4.45 11.20 -8.76
CA ILE A 156 4.09 12.62 -8.60
C ILE A 156 3.19 12.80 -7.39
N ASP A 157 2.16 11.96 -7.28
CA ASP A 157 1.19 12.05 -6.18
C ASP A 157 1.80 11.62 -4.84
N THR A 158 2.65 10.57 -4.86
CA THR A 158 3.38 10.16 -3.64
C THR A 158 4.34 11.25 -3.17
N ALA A 159 5.08 11.86 -4.10
CA ALA A 159 5.95 12.98 -3.76
C ALA A 159 5.17 14.16 -3.18
N ALA A 160 3.99 14.48 -3.73
CA ALA A 160 3.12 15.54 -3.18
C ALA A 160 2.69 15.23 -1.74
N GLY A 161 2.29 13.97 -1.46
CA GLY A 161 1.91 13.52 -0.11
C GLY A 161 3.06 13.60 0.90
N VAL A 162 4.23 13.11 0.52
CA VAL A 162 5.43 13.15 1.39
C VAL A 162 5.85 14.60 1.66
N LYS A 163 5.95 15.44 0.62
CA LYS A 163 6.26 16.88 0.75
C LYS A 163 5.23 17.61 1.60
N HIS A 164 3.94 17.25 1.48
CA HIS A 164 2.91 17.83 2.34
C HIS A 164 3.20 17.56 3.83
N LEU A 165 3.64 16.34 4.18
CA LEU A 165 3.98 15.99 5.56
C LEU A 165 5.28 16.65 6.02
N ILE A 166 6.31 16.72 5.18
CA ILE A 166 7.57 17.45 5.46
C ILE A 166 7.26 18.93 5.79
N ASN A 167 6.41 19.56 4.99
CA ASN A 167 6.00 20.97 5.17
C ASN A 167 5.20 21.22 6.46
N LYS A 168 4.65 20.15 7.10
CA LYS A 168 4.06 20.26 8.45
C LYS A 168 5.13 20.40 9.56
N GLY A 169 6.40 20.14 9.26
CA GLY A 169 7.54 20.35 10.14
C GLY A 169 7.86 19.20 11.10
N PHE A 170 7.09 18.15 11.13
CA PHE A 170 7.28 17.00 12.04
C PHE A 170 7.88 15.75 11.38
N VAL A 171 8.13 15.76 10.07
CA VAL A 171 8.84 14.67 9.37
C VAL A 171 10.33 15.02 9.26
N ASP A 172 11.17 14.05 9.56
CA ASP A 172 12.61 14.10 9.30
C ASP A 172 12.84 13.75 7.84
N GLU A 173 13.16 14.74 7.03
CA GLU A 173 13.30 14.59 5.58
C GLU A 173 14.50 13.73 5.16
N ASP A 174 15.46 13.52 6.05
CA ASP A 174 16.62 12.66 5.88
C ASP A 174 16.37 11.21 6.35
N LYS A 175 15.12 10.86 6.70
CA LYS A 175 14.74 9.54 7.23
C LYS A 175 13.38 9.09 6.71
N ILE A 176 13.29 8.92 5.41
CA ILE A 176 12.06 8.48 4.74
C ILE A 176 12.27 7.11 4.11
N GLY A 177 11.51 6.13 4.59
CA GLY A 177 11.52 4.78 4.06
C GLY A 177 10.22 4.40 3.36
N ALA A 178 10.30 3.40 2.48
CA ALA A 178 9.15 2.77 1.85
C ALA A 178 9.16 1.26 2.04
N TRP A 179 7.99 0.65 2.18
CA TRP A 179 7.88 -0.79 2.13
C TRP A 179 6.56 -1.23 1.51
N GLY A 180 6.57 -2.44 0.96
CA GLY A 180 5.38 -3.06 0.45
C GLY A 180 5.61 -4.44 -0.15
N TRP A 181 4.50 -5.13 -0.41
CA TRP A 181 4.46 -6.50 -0.89
C TRP A 181 3.79 -6.58 -2.26
N SER A 182 4.31 -7.40 -3.19
CA SER A 182 3.73 -7.58 -4.52
C SER A 182 3.70 -6.26 -5.31
N GLY A 183 2.54 -5.74 -5.68
CA GLY A 183 2.40 -4.38 -6.19
C GLY A 183 2.97 -3.31 -5.26
N GLY A 184 2.94 -3.54 -3.93
CA GLY A 184 3.62 -2.69 -2.96
C GLY A 184 5.15 -2.82 -3.00
N GLY A 185 5.66 -3.99 -3.36
CA GLY A 185 7.07 -4.19 -3.64
C GLY A 185 7.50 -3.43 -4.88
N TYR A 186 6.69 -3.46 -5.94
CA TYR A 186 6.87 -2.60 -7.12
C TYR A 186 6.89 -1.12 -6.72
N PHE A 187 5.88 -0.67 -5.94
CA PHE A 187 5.83 0.68 -5.42
C PHE A 187 7.14 1.08 -4.72
N THR A 188 7.67 0.21 -3.85
CA THR A 188 8.92 0.47 -3.13
C THR A 188 10.11 0.63 -4.08
N GLY A 189 10.30 -0.30 -5.02
CA GLY A 189 11.35 -0.18 -6.04
C GLY A 189 11.19 1.08 -6.89
N TRP A 190 9.94 1.42 -7.24
CA TRP A 190 9.60 2.63 -7.99
C TRP A 190 9.95 3.92 -7.24
N MET A 191 9.70 3.97 -5.92
CA MET A 191 10.04 5.13 -5.10
C MET A 191 11.55 5.29 -4.96
N LEU A 192 12.28 4.21 -4.72
CA LEU A 192 13.75 4.24 -4.55
C LEU A 192 14.52 4.57 -5.85
N THR A 193 13.85 4.47 -7.01
CA THR A 193 14.44 4.81 -8.31
C THR A 193 13.88 6.15 -8.83
N LYS A 194 12.59 6.28 -8.94
CA LYS A 194 11.94 7.45 -9.55
C LYS A 194 11.90 8.67 -8.62
N ASN A 195 11.80 8.43 -7.30
CA ASN A 195 11.78 9.45 -6.25
C ASN A 195 12.98 9.32 -5.30
N ALA A 196 14.14 8.92 -5.84
CA ALA A 196 15.36 8.66 -5.08
C ALA A 196 15.88 9.85 -4.24
N ASP A 197 15.41 11.06 -4.52
CA ASP A 197 15.72 12.25 -3.72
C ASP A 197 14.81 12.42 -2.49
N LEU A 198 13.77 11.59 -2.35
CA LEU A 198 12.81 11.64 -1.24
C LEU A 198 12.82 10.38 -0.36
N PHE A 199 13.40 9.28 -0.85
CA PHE A 199 13.36 8.00 -0.15
C PHE A 199 14.77 7.45 0.04
N ASP A 200 15.14 7.19 1.29
CA ASP A 200 16.48 6.75 1.68
C ASP A 200 16.61 5.24 1.76
N VAL A 201 15.52 4.55 2.13
CA VAL A 201 15.54 3.10 2.37
C VAL A 201 14.26 2.44 1.91
N GLY A 202 14.36 1.21 1.39
CA GLY A 202 13.20 0.43 0.99
C GLY A 202 13.27 -1.04 1.34
N VAL A 203 12.10 -1.62 1.68
CA VAL A 203 11.93 -3.08 1.79
C VAL A 203 10.86 -3.51 0.79
N SER A 204 11.31 -4.20 -0.25
CA SER A 204 10.49 -4.63 -1.38
C SER A 204 10.28 -6.14 -1.34
N VAL A 205 9.04 -6.58 -1.09
CA VAL A 205 8.72 -8.00 -0.90
C VAL A 205 7.99 -8.54 -2.11
N ALA A 206 8.51 -9.61 -2.71
CA ALA A 206 7.93 -10.32 -3.86
C ALA A 206 7.48 -9.37 -4.98
N PRO A 207 8.37 -8.44 -5.44
CA PRO A 207 7.99 -7.35 -6.31
C PRO A 207 7.84 -7.75 -7.78
N VAL A 208 6.89 -7.11 -8.46
CA VAL A 208 7.00 -6.93 -9.91
C VAL A 208 8.00 -5.81 -10.18
N MET A 209 8.96 -6.01 -11.08
CA MET A 209 9.93 -4.97 -11.46
C MET A 209 9.77 -4.52 -12.91
N ASP A 210 9.21 -5.40 -13.74
CA ASP A 210 8.76 -5.09 -15.09
C ASP A 210 7.43 -5.79 -15.38
N PHE A 211 6.44 -5.07 -15.85
CA PHE A 211 5.10 -5.63 -16.09
C PHE A 211 5.04 -6.60 -17.28
N ARG A 212 6.09 -6.67 -18.12
CA ARG A 212 6.24 -7.73 -19.13
C ARG A 212 6.46 -9.10 -18.50
N LEU A 213 6.87 -9.15 -17.23
CA LEU A 213 7.11 -10.36 -16.44
C LEU A 213 5.94 -10.70 -15.51
N TYR A 214 4.80 -10.05 -15.68
CA TYR A 214 3.61 -10.30 -14.86
C TYR A 214 2.48 -10.86 -15.73
N ASP A 215 1.39 -11.33 -15.07
CA ASP A 215 0.28 -11.97 -15.81
C ASP A 215 -0.42 -11.02 -16.79
N SER A 216 -0.84 -11.58 -17.93
CA SER A 216 -1.47 -10.82 -19.00
C SER A 216 -2.86 -10.32 -18.63
N ILE A 217 -3.64 -11.08 -17.83
CA ILE A 217 -5.02 -10.70 -17.48
C ILE A 217 -5.04 -9.39 -16.71
N TYR A 218 -4.13 -9.21 -15.75
CA TYR A 218 -4.02 -7.97 -14.99
C TYR A 218 -3.35 -6.87 -15.81
N THR A 219 -2.20 -7.18 -16.41
CA THR A 219 -1.32 -6.20 -17.03
C THR A 219 -1.93 -5.66 -18.31
N GLU A 220 -2.30 -6.53 -19.28
CA GLU A 220 -2.77 -6.10 -20.58
C GLU A 220 -4.13 -5.40 -20.54
N ARG A 221 -4.97 -5.74 -19.56
CA ARG A 221 -6.22 -5.00 -19.31
C ARG A 221 -5.98 -3.53 -18.98
N SER A 222 -4.86 -3.19 -18.37
CA SER A 222 -4.52 -1.84 -17.93
C SER A 222 -3.53 -1.15 -18.85
N MET A 223 -2.68 -1.91 -19.56
CA MET A 223 -1.56 -1.41 -20.35
C MET A 223 -1.72 -1.65 -21.85
N GLY A 224 -2.61 -2.55 -22.27
CA GLY A 224 -2.62 -3.11 -23.64
C GLY A 224 -1.50 -4.12 -23.84
N LEU A 225 -1.33 -4.61 -25.06
CA LEU A 225 -0.25 -5.54 -25.40
C LEU A 225 1.11 -4.84 -25.34
N PRO A 226 2.19 -5.51 -24.89
CA PRO A 226 3.53 -4.92 -24.85
C PRO A 226 4.00 -4.35 -26.20
N GLN A 227 3.72 -5.06 -27.29
CA GLN A 227 4.09 -4.63 -28.65
C GLN A 227 3.31 -3.42 -29.17
N ASP A 228 2.13 -3.14 -28.59
CA ASP A 228 1.28 -2.01 -28.98
C ASP A 228 1.50 -0.78 -28.07
N ASN A 229 2.18 -0.97 -26.93
CA ASN A 229 2.41 0.06 -25.91
C ASN A 229 3.82 -0.02 -25.29
N GLU A 230 4.85 -0.20 -26.12
CA GLU A 230 6.24 -0.36 -25.68
C GLU A 230 6.67 0.78 -24.73
N ALA A 231 6.40 2.03 -25.12
CA ALA A 231 6.74 3.20 -24.32
C ALA A 231 6.04 3.24 -22.95
N GLY A 232 4.80 2.73 -22.86
CA GLY A 232 4.07 2.59 -21.58
C GLY A 232 4.76 1.59 -20.67
N TYR A 233 5.13 0.43 -21.19
CA TYR A 233 5.85 -0.59 -20.43
C TYR A 233 7.24 -0.12 -19.99
N ASP A 234 8.01 0.51 -20.87
CA ASP A 234 9.34 1.04 -20.53
C ASP A 234 9.26 2.11 -19.44
N SER A 235 8.29 3.02 -19.56
CA SER A 235 8.12 4.10 -18.59
C SER A 235 7.56 3.65 -17.23
N THR A 236 7.02 2.42 -17.13
CA THR A 236 6.56 1.79 -15.88
C THR A 236 7.54 0.77 -15.32
N SER A 237 8.58 0.40 -16.06
CA SER A 237 9.61 -0.54 -15.57
C SER A 237 10.52 0.13 -14.54
N VAL A 238 10.64 -0.47 -13.36
CA VAL A 238 11.64 -0.05 -12.35
C VAL A 238 13.04 -0.14 -12.91
N LEU A 239 13.27 -1.15 -13.76
CA LEU A 239 14.59 -1.42 -14.38
C LEU A 239 15.10 -0.23 -15.19
N SER A 240 14.20 0.55 -15.80
CA SER A 240 14.54 1.72 -16.63
C SER A 240 15.10 2.91 -15.82
N TYR A 241 15.10 2.84 -14.49
CA TYR A 241 15.49 3.97 -13.64
C TYR A 241 16.47 3.58 -12.53
N VAL A 242 17.11 2.42 -12.64
CA VAL A 242 18.10 1.94 -11.65
C VAL A 242 19.31 2.87 -11.57
N ASP A 243 19.66 3.55 -12.67
CA ASP A 243 20.71 4.57 -12.73
C ASP A 243 20.52 5.68 -11.68
N ARG A 244 19.25 6.00 -11.31
CA ARG A 244 18.87 7.05 -10.35
C ARG A 244 18.90 6.59 -8.90
N PHE A 245 18.99 5.30 -8.66
CA PHE A 245 18.99 4.74 -7.30
C PHE A 245 20.13 5.28 -6.44
N LYS A 246 19.81 5.74 -5.21
CA LYS A 246 20.78 6.34 -4.27
C LYS A 246 20.77 5.74 -2.88
N GLY A 247 19.66 5.16 -2.47
CA GLY A 247 19.41 4.72 -1.10
C GLY A 247 19.86 3.29 -0.81
N GLN A 248 19.17 2.65 0.11
CA GLN A 248 19.37 1.24 0.45
C GLN A 248 18.08 0.46 0.13
N LEU A 249 18.21 -0.69 -0.51
CA LEU A 249 17.08 -1.54 -0.88
C LEU A 249 17.33 -2.97 -0.46
N LEU A 250 16.41 -3.49 0.38
CA LEU A 250 16.29 -4.92 0.64
C LEU A 250 15.17 -5.49 -0.21
N VAL A 251 15.48 -6.51 -1.02
CA VAL A 251 14.47 -7.26 -1.76
C VAL A 251 14.33 -8.66 -1.17
N ILE A 252 13.11 -9.02 -0.84
CA ILE A 252 12.76 -10.35 -0.30
C ILE A 252 11.90 -11.09 -1.33
N HIS A 253 12.25 -12.33 -1.69
CA HIS A 253 11.51 -13.12 -2.68
C HIS A 253 11.48 -14.60 -2.35
N GLY A 254 10.37 -15.27 -2.63
CA GLY A 254 10.27 -16.72 -2.58
C GLY A 254 10.69 -17.37 -3.88
N THR A 255 11.55 -18.40 -3.86
CA THR A 255 11.96 -19.07 -5.11
C THR A 255 10.85 -19.91 -5.73
N GLY A 256 9.81 -20.26 -4.95
CA GLY A 256 8.60 -20.94 -5.41
C GLY A 256 7.40 -19.99 -5.57
N ASP A 257 7.66 -18.69 -5.82
CA ASP A 257 6.59 -17.72 -5.99
C ASP A 257 5.72 -18.05 -7.21
N ASP A 258 4.46 -18.34 -6.95
CA ASP A 258 3.45 -18.83 -7.90
C ASP A 258 2.64 -17.69 -8.54
N ASN A 259 2.93 -16.44 -8.19
CA ASN A 259 2.27 -15.24 -8.71
C ASN A 259 3.26 -14.31 -9.40
N VAL A 260 4.30 -13.87 -8.69
CA VAL A 260 5.35 -13.02 -9.25
C VAL A 260 6.62 -13.84 -9.43
N HIS A 261 6.91 -14.24 -10.66
CA HIS A 261 8.07 -15.05 -10.95
C HIS A 261 9.37 -14.37 -10.52
N SER A 262 10.28 -15.15 -9.90
CA SER A 262 11.57 -14.65 -9.36
C SER A 262 12.49 -14.02 -10.42
N GLN A 263 12.20 -14.18 -11.71
CA GLN A 263 12.87 -13.48 -12.82
C GLN A 263 12.81 -11.95 -12.66
N ASN A 264 11.75 -11.42 -12.06
CA ASN A 264 11.67 -9.98 -11.72
C ASN A 264 12.86 -9.53 -10.87
N LEU A 265 13.22 -10.32 -9.84
CA LEU A 265 14.39 -10.02 -9.02
C LEU A 265 15.70 -10.26 -9.77
N THR A 266 15.78 -11.32 -10.58
CA THR A 266 17.00 -11.61 -11.36
C THR A 266 17.32 -10.46 -12.34
N TRP A 267 16.32 -9.93 -13.02
CA TRP A 267 16.52 -8.79 -13.93
C TRP A 267 16.86 -7.50 -13.16
N LEU A 268 16.27 -7.29 -12.00
CA LEU A 268 16.64 -6.16 -11.15
C LEU A 268 18.12 -6.24 -10.74
N ILE A 269 18.60 -7.42 -10.31
CA ILE A 269 20.01 -7.63 -9.96
C ILE A 269 20.93 -7.30 -11.15
N GLU A 270 20.56 -7.80 -12.35
CA GLU A 270 21.33 -7.52 -13.56
C GLU A 270 21.44 -6.01 -13.84
N GLU A 271 20.34 -5.27 -13.71
CA GLU A 271 20.34 -3.82 -13.92
C GLU A 271 21.14 -3.09 -12.83
N PHE A 272 21.09 -3.55 -11.57
CA PHE A 272 21.93 -3.00 -10.51
C PHE A 272 23.43 -3.19 -10.80
N VAL A 273 23.82 -4.38 -11.26
CA VAL A 273 25.21 -4.67 -11.66
C VAL A 273 25.64 -3.79 -12.83
N LYS A 274 24.83 -3.66 -13.88
CA LYS A 274 25.13 -2.79 -15.05
C LYS A 274 25.33 -1.32 -14.67
N ASN A 275 24.65 -0.86 -13.62
CA ASN A 275 24.69 0.53 -13.15
C ASN A 275 25.66 0.75 -11.97
N ASP A 276 26.49 -0.25 -11.61
CA ASP A 276 27.41 -0.21 -10.46
C ASP A 276 26.69 0.16 -9.15
N LYS A 277 25.47 -0.40 -8.94
CA LYS A 277 24.64 -0.24 -7.75
C LYS A 277 24.61 -1.52 -6.94
N GLN A 278 24.25 -1.42 -5.67
CA GLN A 278 24.11 -2.58 -4.79
C GLN A 278 22.74 -2.59 -4.12
N LEU A 279 22.24 -3.80 -3.83
CA LEU A 279 21.04 -4.05 -3.06
C LEU A 279 21.24 -5.27 -2.17
N ASP A 280 20.48 -5.32 -1.09
CA ASP A 280 20.42 -6.50 -0.24
C ASP A 280 19.33 -7.45 -0.73
N ILE A 281 19.56 -8.76 -0.63
CA ILE A 281 18.64 -9.77 -1.11
C ILE A 281 18.44 -10.83 -0.04
N PHE A 282 17.19 -11.22 0.17
CA PHE A 282 16.87 -12.39 0.97
C PHE A 282 15.91 -13.32 0.20
N TYR A 283 16.39 -14.51 -0.16
CA TYR A 283 15.57 -15.55 -0.77
C TYR A 283 15.01 -16.52 0.28
N TYR A 284 13.71 -16.78 0.16
CA TYR A 284 13.05 -17.89 0.86
C TYR A 284 12.92 -19.09 -0.07
N PRO A 285 13.74 -20.17 0.08
CA PRO A 285 13.65 -21.37 -0.76
C PRO A 285 12.26 -21.99 -0.69
N ASP A 286 11.71 -22.35 -1.86
CA ASP A 286 10.42 -23.06 -2.03
C ASP A 286 9.21 -22.35 -1.36
N ARG A 287 9.27 -21.04 -1.16
CA ARG A 287 8.14 -20.28 -0.63
C ARG A 287 7.33 -19.66 -1.76
N PRO A 288 5.98 -19.79 -1.69
CA PRO A 288 5.06 -19.15 -2.62
C PRO A 288 4.99 -17.66 -2.38
N HIS A 289 4.22 -16.93 -3.19
CA HIS A 289 4.02 -15.48 -3.08
C HIS A 289 3.68 -14.97 -1.67
N SER A 290 2.95 -15.75 -0.90
CA SER A 290 2.58 -15.40 0.48
C SER A 290 3.68 -15.63 1.52
N MET A 291 4.85 -16.14 1.15
CA MET A 291 5.97 -16.51 2.04
C MET A 291 5.54 -17.41 3.21
N ARG A 292 4.48 -18.22 3.02
CA ARG A 292 3.95 -19.09 4.08
C ARG A 292 4.67 -20.43 4.10
N GLY A 293 4.70 -21.06 5.30
CA GLY A 293 5.22 -22.41 5.54
C GLY A 293 6.54 -22.42 6.31
N GLY A 294 6.80 -23.52 7.03
CA GLY A 294 7.97 -23.67 7.90
C GLY A 294 8.12 -22.55 8.92
N ASN A 295 9.33 -22.09 9.11
CA ASN A 295 9.66 -20.98 10.03
C ASN A 295 9.71 -19.60 9.36
N ALA A 296 9.24 -19.47 8.10
CA ALA A 296 9.32 -18.20 7.34
C ALA A 296 8.67 -17.00 8.05
N ARG A 297 7.71 -17.22 8.96
CA ARG A 297 7.08 -16.13 9.74
C ARG A 297 7.89 -15.68 10.96
N LYS A 298 8.98 -16.39 11.30
CA LYS A 298 9.81 -16.07 12.46
C LYS A 298 11.05 -15.27 12.07
N ASN A 299 11.35 -15.23 10.79
CA ASN A 299 12.45 -14.48 10.21
C ASN A 299 11.92 -13.18 9.63
#